data_32eb000382243b373b48f4f686d42746
#
_entry.id   32eb000382243b373b48f4f686d42746
#
_cell.length_a   1.000
_cell.length_b   1.000
_cell.length_c   1.000
_cell.angle_alpha   90.00
_cell.angle_beta   90.00
_cell.angle_gamma   90.00
#
_symmetry.space_group_name_H-M   'P 1'
#
loop_
_entity.id
_entity.type
_entity.pdbx_description
1 polymer ?
#
loop_
_entity_poly.entity_id
_entity_poly.type
_entity_poly.pdbx_seq_one_letter_code
_entity_poly.pdbx_strand_id
1 'polypeptide(L)'
;MSLQVNGNFAATPISLSNGNVQVYESGFSVTISTVFGLEVSYDTNSYVRIRLPYTYENATCGLCGNFNNHPEDDFRTRQGELVSSDVVFANSWKASGDDEPACGSRCGGLDCARCTAAQTALYSNAAHCGILTSTSGPFAACHQQLPPQNYLESCVQDLCIGGGYQPILCQALNVYASQCQQNGVQLPSWRRQGFCGMSVSINIIS
;
A
#
# COMPACT_ATOMS: atom_id res chain seq x y z
N MET A 1 12.54 13.70 -10.98
CA MET A 1 11.78 12.52 -11.43
C MET A 1 11.07 12.85 -12.72
N SER A 2 10.99 11.97 -13.71
CA SER A 2 10.23 12.22 -14.94
C SER A 2 8.91 11.44 -14.88
N LEU A 3 7.83 12.16 -15.15
CA LEU A 3 6.50 11.58 -15.29
C LEU A 3 6.10 11.54 -16.75
N GLN A 4 5.22 10.62 -17.10
CA GLN A 4 4.66 10.57 -18.44
C GLN A 4 3.20 11.04 -18.40
N VAL A 5 2.89 12.08 -19.16
CA VAL A 5 1.53 12.64 -19.32
C VAL A 5 1.13 12.52 -20.76
N ASN A 6 0.10 11.75 -21.07
CA ASN A 6 -0.37 11.49 -22.44
C ASN A 6 0.76 11.05 -23.40
N GLY A 7 1.66 10.18 -22.90
CA GLY A 7 2.78 9.67 -23.67
C GLY A 7 4.02 10.57 -23.72
N ASN A 8 3.95 11.79 -23.20
CA ASN A 8 5.08 12.73 -23.18
C ASN A 8 5.71 12.83 -21.78
N PHE A 9 7.04 12.83 -21.72
CA PHE A 9 7.75 13.05 -20.47
C PHE A 9 7.65 14.51 -20.04
N ALA A 10 7.36 14.73 -18.77
CA ALA A 10 7.29 16.04 -18.14
C ALA A 10 7.96 15.99 -16.76
N ALA A 11 8.55 17.11 -16.36
CA ALA A 11 9.12 17.28 -15.02
C ALA A 11 8.10 17.92 -14.08
N THR A 12 8.14 17.53 -12.81
CA THR A 12 7.34 18.14 -11.74
C THR A 12 7.90 19.54 -11.34
N PRO A 13 7.06 20.47 -10.91
CA PRO A 13 5.60 20.39 -10.81
C PRO A 13 4.88 20.59 -12.14
N ILE A 14 3.72 19.95 -12.31
CA ILE A 14 2.88 20.03 -13.51
C ILE A 14 1.49 20.52 -13.12
N SER A 15 0.95 21.45 -13.92
CA SER A 15 -0.43 21.90 -13.81
C SER A 15 -1.19 21.48 -15.06
N LEU A 16 -2.28 20.74 -14.90
CA LEU A 16 -3.10 20.23 -15.99
C LEU A 16 -4.54 20.75 -15.88
N SER A 17 -5.28 20.67 -16.98
CA SER A 17 -6.70 21.04 -17.03
C SER A 17 -6.98 22.45 -16.46
N ASN A 18 -6.19 23.44 -16.89
CA ASN A 18 -6.29 24.83 -16.42
C ASN A 18 -6.14 25.00 -14.90
N GLY A 19 -5.28 24.20 -14.27
CA GLY A 19 -5.03 24.24 -12.84
C GLY A 19 -5.89 23.28 -11.99
N ASN A 20 -6.83 22.60 -12.61
CA ASN A 20 -7.71 21.67 -11.89
C ASN A 20 -7.00 20.42 -11.37
N VAL A 21 -5.85 20.08 -11.95
CA VAL A 21 -5.01 18.97 -11.51
C VAL A 21 -3.58 19.48 -11.33
N GLN A 22 -3.03 19.26 -10.16
CA GLN A 22 -1.64 19.57 -9.82
C GLN A 22 -0.88 18.28 -9.59
N VAL A 23 0.32 18.15 -10.15
CA VAL A 23 1.23 17.05 -9.90
C VAL A 23 2.55 17.60 -9.39
N TYR A 24 2.97 17.17 -8.21
CA TYR A 24 4.17 17.67 -7.55
C TYR A 24 4.87 16.59 -6.74
N GLU A 25 6.13 16.84 -6.42
CA GLU A 25 6.89 16.00 -5.49
C GLU A 25 6.69 16.51 -4.06
N SER A 26 6.44 15.59 -3.13
CA SER A 26 6.31 15.85 -1.71
C SER A 26 7.15 14.84 -0.93
N GLY A 27 8.29 15.26 -0.46
CA GLY A 27 9.28 14.37 0.16
C GLY A 27 9.77 13.31 -0.83
N PHE A 28 9.46 12.05 -0.56
CA PHE A 28 9.85 10.92 -1.41
C PHE A 28 8.70 10.40 -2.28
N SER A 29 7.60 11.12 -2.35
CA SER A 29 6.42 10.72 -3.10
C SER A 29 6.06 11.74 -4.18
N VAL A 30 5.41 11.25 -5.24
CA VAL A 30 4.72 12.07 -6.22
C VAL A 30 3.25 12.15 -5.82
N THR A 31 2.71 13.34 -5.80
CA THR A 31 1.33 13.61 -5.42
C THR A 31 0.59 14.25 -6.58
N ILE A 32 -0.59 13.70 -6.88
CA ILE A 32 -1.59 14.28 -7.76
C ILE A 32 -2.69 14.84 -6.88
N SER A 33 -2.99 16.11 -7.00
CA SER A 33 -4.05 16.80 -6.27
C SER A 33 -5.03 17.44 -7.25
N THR A 34 -6.31 17.40 -6.91
CA THR A 34 -7.38 17.95 -7.73
C THR A 34 -8.19 19.00 -6.99
N VAL A 35 -8.82 19.91 -7.70
CA VAL A 35 -9.66 20.96 -7.09
C VAL A 35 -10.90 20.42 -6.38
N PHE A 36 -11.34 19.21 -6.70
CA PHE A 36 -12.47 18.56 -6.02
C PHE A 36 -12.03 17.72 -4.81
N GLY A 37 -10.74 17.78 -4.43
CA GLY A 37 -10.22 17.21 -3.20
C GLY A 37 -9.72 15.76 -3.31
N LEU A 38 -9.74 15.12 -4.49
CA LEU A 38 -9.04 13.86 -4.70
C LEU A 38 -7.52 14.11 -4.64
N GLU A 39 -6.84 13.34 -3.81
CA GLU A 39 -5.37 13.29 -3.74
C GLU A 39 -4.90 11.86 -3.92
N VAL A 40 -3.96 11.65 -4.84
CA VAL A 40 -3.28 10.36 -5.04
C VAL A 40 -1.79 10.58 -4.86
N SER A 41 -1.17 9.86 -3.94
CA SER A 41 0.28 9.90 -3.72
C SER A 41 0.89 8.52 -3.93
N TYR A 42 2.07 8.50 -4.54
CA TYR A 42 2.86 7.30 -4.80
C TYR A 42 4.29 7.50 -4.31
N ASP A 43 4.77 6.60 -3.47
CA ASP A 43 6.11 6.66 -2.86
C ASP A 43 7.25 6.26 -3.82
N THR A 44 6.92 6.06 -5.11
CA THR A 44 7.85 5.67 -6.17
C THR A 44 8.45 4.27 -6.04
N ASN A 45 7.98 3.49 -5.08
CA ASN A 45 8.44 2.13 -4.85
C ASN A 45 7.27 1.13 -4.93
N SER A 46 6.32 1.20 -4.02
CA SER A 46 5.24 0.19 -3.97
C SER A 46 3.96 0.67 -3.28
N TYR A 47 3.95 1.85 -2.69
CA TYR A 47 2.81 2.32 -1.90
C TYR A 47 2.07 3.44 -2.62
N VAL A 48 0.77 3.21 -2.87
CA VAL A 48 -0.16 4.21 -3.40
C VAL A 48 -1.15 4.56 -2.29
N ARG A 49 -1.36 5.85 -2.07
CA ARG A 49 -2.36 6.37 -1.16
C ARG A 49 -3.37 7.21 -1.91
N ILE A 50 -4.65 6.91 -1.72
CA ILE A 50 -5.76 7.68 -2.29
C ILE A 50 -6.51 8.33 -1.13
N ARG A 51 -6.71 9.62 -1.23
CA ARG A 51 -7.54 10.42 -0.32
C ARG A 51 -8.70 11.01 -1.09
N LEU A 52 -9.89 10.89 -0.51
CA LEU A 52 -11.09 11.44 -1.11
C LEU A 52 -11.91 12.13 -0.01
N PRO A 53 -12.50 13.31 -0.26
CA PRO A 53 -13.39 13.97 0.70
C PRO A 53 -14.60 13.11 1.05
N TYR A 54 -15.05 13.20 2.29
CA TYR A 54 -16.22 12.47 2.78
C TYR A 54 -17.51 12.75 1.99
N THR A 55 -17.56 13.88 1.30
CA THR A 55 -18.67 14.21 0.39
C THR A 55 -18.88 13.21 -0.74
N TYR A 56 -17.93 12.31 -0.97
CA TYR A 56 -18.01 11.21 -1.94
C TYR A 56 -18.38 9.87 -1.31
N GLU A 57 -18.83 9.86 -0.06
CA GLU A 57 -19.37 8.67 0.56
C GLU A 57 -20.48 8.06 -0.31
N ASN A 58 -20.48 6.73 -0.49
CA ASN A 58 -21.36 5.98 -1.40
C ASN A 58 -21.28 6.36 -2.88
N ALA A 59 -20.33 7.20 -3.29
CA ALA A 59 -20.19 7.68 -4.67
C ALA A 59 -18.95 7.14 -5.38
N THR A 60 -18.34 6.09 -4.85
CA THR A 60 -17.14 5.46 -5.41
C THR A 60 -17.41 4.00 -5.75
N CYS A 61 -16.52 3.42 -6.55
CA CYS A 61 -16.45 1.99 -6.83
C CYS A 61 -15.03 1.64 -7.25
N GLY A 62 -14.70 0.38 -7.32
CA GLY A 62 -13.39 -0.09 -7.76
C GLY A 62 -12.65 -0.86 -6.67
N LEU A 63 -11.35 -1.04 -6.86
CA LEU A 63 -10.48 -1.80 -5.95
C LEU A 63 -10.43 -1.26 -4.50
N CYS A 64 -10.79 0.00 -4.30
CA CYS A 64 -10.85 0.63 -2.97
C CYS A 64 -12.25 0.59 -2.33
N GLY A 65 -13.18 -0.17 -2.91
CA GLY A 65 -14.54 -0.27 -2.42
C GLY A 65 -15.43 0.92 -2.77
N ASN A 66 -16.57 1.03 -2.09
CA ASN A 66 -17.62 2.01 -2.38
C ASN A 66 -17.67 3.18 -1.39
N PHE A 67 -16.79 3.23 -0.42
CA PHE A 67 -16.69 4.28 0.60
C PHE A 67 -17.96 4.46 1.44
N ASN A 68 -18.63 3.36 1.81
CA ASN A 68 -19.87 3.38 2.60
C ASN A 68 -19.69 2.95 4.05
N ASN A 69 -18.47 2.67 4.50
CA ASN A 69 -18.13 2.15 5.82
C ASN A 69 -18.71 0.74 6.12
N HIS A 70 -19.01 -0.03 5.06
CA HIS A 70 -19.51 -1.39 5.11
C HIS A 70 -18.55 -2.34 4.36
N PRO A 71 -17.48 -2.83 5.01
CA PRO A 71 -16.45 -3.63 4.32
C PRO A 71 -16.97 -4.95 3.75
N GLU A 72 -18.11 -5.43 4.23
CA GLU A 72 -18.73 -6.67 3.76
C GLU A 72 -19.22 -6.61 2.29
N ASP A 73 -19.42 -5.42 1.71
CA ASP A 73 -19.86 -5.26 0.33
C ASP A 73 -18.80 -4.62 -0.60
N ASP A 74 -17.57 -4.45 -0.12
CA ASP A 74 -16.49 -3.85 -0.90
C ASP A 74 -16.02 -4.74 -2.06
N PHE A 75 -16.14 -6.07 -1.93
CA PHE A 75 -15.73 -7.01 -2.98
C PHE A 75 -16.77 -7.13 -4.11
N ARG A 76 -17.27 -6.01 -4.57
CA ARG A 76 -18.21 -5.92 -5.68
C ARG A 76 -17.48 -5.77 -7.00
N THR A 77 -17.67 -6.74 -7.91
CA THR A 77 -17.05 -6.72 -9.24
C THR A 77 -17.54 -5.54 -10.08
N ARG A 78 -16.86 -5.29 -11.20
CA ARG A 78 -17.29 -4.27 -12.17
C ARG A 78 -18.70 -4.53 -12.72
N GLN A 79 -19.15 -5.78 -12.72
CA GLN A 79 -20.50 -6.19 -13.13
C GLN A 79 -21.55 -6.06 -12.01
N GLY A 80 -21.10 -5.68 -10.80
CA GLY A 80 -21.97 -5.50 -9.64
C GLY A 80 -22.20 -6.75 -8.79
N GLU A 81 -21.52 -7.86 -9.09
CA GLU A 81 -21.60 -9.09 -8.32
C GLU A 81 -20.73 -9.03 -7.07
N LEU A 82 -21.25 -9.45 -5.93
CA LEU A 82 -20.47 -9.60 -4.72
C LEU A 82 -19.75 -10.95 -4.73
N VAL A 83 -18.43 -10.93 -4.61
CA VAL A 83 -17.60 -12.14 -4.64
C VAL A 83 -16.80 -12.27 -3.36
N SER A 84 -16.42 -13.51 -3.01
CA SER A 84 -15.57 -13.79 -1.85
C SER A 84 -14.09 -13.94 -2.20
N SER A 85 -13.76 -14.01 -3.49
CA SER A 85 -12.39 -14.15 -3.98
C SER A 85 -11.81 -12.78 -4.32
N ASP A 86 -10.75 -12.40 -3.65
CA ASP A 86 -9.92 -11.23 -3.94
C ASP A 86 -9.38 -11.23 -5.37
N VAL A 87 -8.98 -12.40 -5.87
CA VAL A 87 -8.45 -12.58 -7.24
C VAL A 87 -9.55 -12.31 -8.28
N VAL A 88 -10.76 -12.87 -8.09
CA VAL A 88 -11.90 -12.63 -8.98
C VAL A 88 -12.29 -11.16 -8.95
N PHE A 89 -12.35 -10.57 -7.77
CA PHE A 89 -12.62 -9.16 -7.57
C PHE A 89 -11.59 -8.28 -8.30
N ALA A 90 -10.30 -8.47 -8.02
CA ALA A 90 -9.23 -7.66 -8.61
C ALA A 90 -9.20 -7.77 -10.14
N ASN A 91 -9.32 -8.99 -10.69
CA ASN A 91 -9.35 -9.21 -12.14
C ASN A 91 -10.55 -8.54 -12.82
N SER A 92 -11.69 -8.41 -12.14
CA SER A 92 -12.87 -7.74 -12.69
C SER A 92 -12.62 -6.24 -12.93
N TRP A 93 -11.70 -5.63 -12.19
CA TRP A 93 -11.34 -4.22 -12.27
C TRP A 93 -10.09 -3.94 -13.12
N LYS A 94 -9.47 -4.98 -13.68
CA LYS A 94 -8.32 -4.80 -14.58
C LYS A 94 -8.68 -3.83 -15.71
N ALA A 95 -7.79 -2.87 -15.98
CA ALA A 95 -7.96 -1.92 -17.07
C ALA A 95 -7.89 -2.64 -18.44
N SER A 96 -8.75 -2.24 -19.37
CA SER A 96 -8.69 -2.74 -20.74
C SER A 96 -7.46 -2.16 -21.46
N GLY A 97 -6.73 -3.01 -22.18
CA GLY A 97 -5.53 -2.61 -22.92
C GLY A 97 -4.23 -2.60 -22.10
N ASP A 98 -4.27 -3.12 -20.88
CA ASP A 98 -3.07 -3.33 -20.08
C ASP A 98 -2.48 -4.72 -20.41
N ASP A 99 -1.61 -4.75 -21.43
CA ASP A 99 -0.93 -5.96 -21.92
C ASP A 99 0.45 -6.16 -21.25
N GLU A 100 0.74 -5.39 -20.19
CA GLU A 100 1.98 -5.56 -19.44
C GLU A 100 2.09 -7.00 -18.90
N PRO A 101 3.17 -7.74 -19.22
CA PRO A 101 3.32 -9.12 -18.76
C PRO A 101 3.28 -9.29 -17.24
N ALA A 102 3.66 -8.23 -16.50
CA ALA A 102 3.60 -8.19 -15.04
C ALA A 102 2.18 -8.07 -14.49
N CYS A 103 1.24 -7.53 -15.30
CA CYS A 103 -0.18 -7.39 -14.96
C CYS A 103 -1.01 -8.60 -15.39
N GLY A 104 -0.38 -9.68 -15.82
CA GLY A 104 -1.06 -10.95 -16.10
C GLY A 104 -1.69 -11.51 -14.83
N SER A 105 -2.90 -12.04 -14.93
CA SER A 105 -3.52 -12.82 -13.85
C SER A 105 -2.77 -14.15 -13.68
N ARG A 106 -1.61 -14.09 -13.01
CA ARG A 106 -0.80 -15.29 -12.74
C ARG A 106 -1.49 -16.23 -11.74
N CYS A 107 -2.52 -15.77 -11.10
CA CYS A 107 -3.32 -16.51 -10.16
C CYS A 107 -4.75 -16.74 -10.70
N GLY A 108 -4.87 -17.47 -11.79
CA GLY A 108 -6.14 -17.95 -12.30
C GLY A 108 -6.55 -19.27 -11.62
N GLY A 109 -6.84 -19.26 -10.33
CA GLY A 109 -7.29 -20.45 -9.63
C GLY A 109 -6.46 -20.83 -8.40
N LEU A 110 -6.38 -22.13 -8.10
CA LEU A 110 -5.74 -22.70 -6.90
C LEU A 110 -4.22 -22.53 -6.78
N ASP A 111 -3.56 -22.02 -7.81
CA ASP A 111 -2.09 -21.93 -7.92
C ASP A 111 -1.51 -20.59 -7.48
N CYS A 112 -2.29 -19.69 -6.88
CA CYS A 112 -1.71 -18.55 -6.17
C CYS A 112 -0.87 -19.10 -5.02
N ALA A 113 0.40 -18.72 -4.97
CA ALA A 113 1.28 -19.08 -3.88
C ALA A 113 0.69 -18.59 -2.55
N ARG A 114 -0.15 -19.42 -1.95
CA ARG A 114 -0.65 -19.18 -0.59
C ARG A 114 0.45 -19.58 0.39
N CYS A 115 0.57 -18.82 1.46
CA CYS A 115 1.35 -19.27 2.59
C CYS A 115 0.94 -20.68 3.01
N THR A 116 1.89 -21.57 3.18
CA THR A 116 1.65 -22.78 3.96
C THR A 116 1.34 -22.39 5.41
N ALA A 117 0.63 -23.24 6.15
CA ALA A 117 0.38 -23.00 7.57
C ALA A 117 1.67 -22.75 8.37
N ALA A 118 2.75 -23.43 8.02
CA ALA A 118 4.07 -23.25 8.64
C ALA A 118 4.67 -21.86 8.33
N GLN A 119 4.55 -21.39 7.10
CA GLN A 119 5.00 -20.06 6.69
C GLN A 119 4.16 -18.96 7.35
N THR A 120 2.84 -19.13 7.38
CA THR A 120 1.94 -18.19 8.08
C THR A 120 2.34 -18.08 9.55
N ALA A 121 2.55 -19.20 10.25
CA ALA A 121 2.99 -19.21 11.65
C ALA A 121 4.36 -18.55 11.82
N LEU A 122 5.30 -18.83 10.92
CA LEU A 122 6.63 -18.22 10.93
C LEU A 122 6.58 -16.71 10.77
N TYR A 123 5.88 -16.23 9.74
CA TYR A 123 5.86 -14.80 9.42
C TYR A 123 4.92 -13.99 10.31
N SER A 124 3.98 -14.64 11.02
CA SER A 124 3.12 -13.99 12.01
C SER A 124 3.78 -13.85 13.39
N ASN A 125 5.00 -14.37 13.60
CA ASN A 125 5.67 -14.23 14.89
C ASN A 125 6.23 -12.81 15.12
N ALA A 126 6.61 -12.50 16.37
CA ALA A 126 7.11 -11.19 16.78
C ALA A 126 8.45 -10.76 16.14
N ALA A 127 9.22 -11.71 15.58
CA ALA A 127 10.45 -11.41 14.85
C ALA A 127 10.20 -11.02 13.38
N HIS A 128 8.97 -11.18 12.93
CA HIS A 128 8.50 -10.82 11.58
C HIS A 128 7.29 -9.86 11.68
N CYS A 129 6.25 -10.11 10.91
CA CYS A 129 5.06 -9.23 10.85
C CYS A 129 4.30 -9.11 12.17
N GLY A 130 4.37 -10.11 13.06
CA GLY A 130 3.71 -10.08 14.37
C GLY A 130 4.15 -8.94 15.29
N ILE A 131 5.27 -8.29 15.02
CA ILE A 131 5.67 -7.05 15.69
C ILE A 131 4.63 -5.94 15.53
N LEU A 132 3.85 -5.94 14.44
CA LEU A 132 2.79 -4.97 14.17
C LEU A 132 1.66 -5.05 15.20
N THR A 133 1.30 -6.26 15.63
CA THR A 133 0.16 -6.51 16.55
C THR A 133 0.57 -6.65 18.01
N SER A 134 1.87 -6.62 18.30
CA SER A 134 2.38 -6.75 19.68
C SER A 134 1.90 -5.58 20.55
N THR A 135 1.14 -5.88 21.61
CA THR A 135 0.60 -4.88 22.55
C THR A 135 1.67 -4.22 23.43
N SER A 136 2.84 -4.82 23.52
CA SER A 136 4.04 -4.25 24.19
C SER A 136 5.13 -3.83 23.19
N GLY A 137 4.84 -3.93 21.91
CA GLY A 137 5.77 -3.63 20.83
C GLY A 137 5.80 -2.13 20.47
N PRO A 138 6.71 -1.75 19.55
CA PRO A 138 6.93 -0.35 19.18
C PRO A 138 5.71 0.29 18.48
N PHE A 139 4.78 -0.50 17.99
CA PHE A 139 3.59 -0.03 17.28
C PHE A 139 2.33 0.03 18.17
N ALA A 140 2.41 -0.43 19.42
CA ALA A 140 1.26 -0.54 20.33
C ALA A 140 0.46 0.76 20.49
N ALA A 141 1.15 1.91 20.54
CA ALA A 141 0.51 3.21 20.67
C ALA A 141 -0.40 3.57 19.48
N CYS A 142 -0.20 2.92 18.33
CA CYS A 142 -0.95 3.19 17.12
C CYS A 142 -2.24 2.37 17.00
N HIS A 143 -2.36 1.26 17.73
CA HIS A 143 -3.45 0.29 17.56
C HIS A 143 -4.85 0.87 17.73
N GLN A 144 -5.00 1.88 18.57
CA GLN A 144 -6.30 2.56 18.78
C GLN A 144 -6.70 3.45 17.61
N GLN A 145 -5.72 4.06 16.94
CA GLN A 145 -5.95 4.95 15.82
C GLN A 145 -6.01 4.20 14.48
N LEU A 146 -5.22 3.15 14.39
CA LEU A 146 -5.06 2.36 13.18
C LEU A 146 -4.94 0.88 13.54
N PRO A 147 -6.02 0.10 13.46
CA PRO A 147 -6.00 -1.33 13.74
C PRO A 147 -4.96 -2.06 12.86
N PRO A 148 -4.05 -2.86 13.45
CA PRO A 148 -2.91 -3.42 12.72
C PRO A 148 -3.23 -4.69 11.93
N GLN A 149 -4.43 -5.26 12.05
CA GLN A 149 -4.73 -6.61 11.57
C GLN A 149 -4.53 -6.75 10.06
N ASN A 150 -5.09 -5.83 9.27
CA ASN A 150 -4.95 -5.86 7.80
C ASN A 150 -3.49 -5.68 7.36
N TYR A 151 -2.71 -4.88 8.11
CA TYR A 151 -1.27 -4.70 7.84
C TYR A 151 -0.46 -5.96 8.17
N LEU A 152 -0.84 -6.68 9.24
CA LEU A 152 -0.25 -7.98 9.57
C LEU A 152 -0.50 -8.99 8.44
N GLU A 153 -1.74 -9.11 7.99
CA GLU A 153 -2.14 -10.05 6.94
C GLU A 153 -1.42 -9.77 5.63
N SER A 154 -1.40 -8.50 5.19
CA SER A 154 -0.68 -8.08 4.00
C SER A 154 0.83 -8.36 4.11
N CYS A 155 1.44 -8.01 5.25
CA CYS A 155 2.85 -8.26 5.51
C CYS A 155 3.20 -9.76 5.44
N VAL A 156 2.37 -10.62 6.04
CA VAL A 156 2.57 -12.09 6.01
C VAL A 156 2.47 -12.60 4.57
N GLN A 157 1.48 -12.13 3.81
CA GLN A 157 1.29 -12.52 2.41
C GLN A 157 2.49 -12.09 1.56
N ASP A 158 2.96 -10.86 1.71
CA ASP A 158 4.11 -10.33 0.98
C ASP A 158 5.39 -11.11 1.28
N LEU A 159 5.61 -11.47 2.55
CA LEU A 159 6.74 -12.31 2.94
C LEU A 159 6.65 -13.73 2.36
N CYS A 160 5.45 -14.29 2.24
CA CYS A 160 5.27 -15.59 1.61
C CYS A 160 5.66 -15.55 0.13
N ILE A 161 5.17 -14.56 -0.60
CA ILE A 161 5.48 -14.35 -2.02
C ILE A 161 6.97 -14.07 -2.22
N GLY A 162 7.53 -13.24 -1.33
CA GLY A 162 8.94 -12.83 -1.36
C GLY A 162 9.92 -13.81 -0.70
N GLY A 163 9.47 -15.02 -0.30
CA GLY A 163 10.35 -16.04 0.29
C GLY A 163 11.01 -15.63 1.61
N GLY A 164 10.39 -14.73 2.37
CA GLY A 164 10.92 -14.25 3.65
C GLY A 164 11.98 -13.15 3.52
N TYR A 165 12.09 -12.51 2.35
CA TYR A 165 13.11 -11.48 2.11
C TYR A 165 12.93 -10.28 3.05
N GLN A 166 13.93 -10.05 3.93
CA GLN A 166 13.88 -9.03 4.99
C GLN A 166 13.51 -7.61 4.52
N PRO A 167 13.98 -7.10 3.38
CA PRO A 167 13.55 -5.79 2.88
C PRO A 167 12.04 -5.65 2.68
N ILE A 168 11.34 -6.72 2.31
CA ILE A 168 9.86 -6.73 2.18
C ILE A 168 9.23 -6.51 3.56
N LEU A 169 9.70 -7.22 4.60
CA LEU A 169 9.28 -6.99 5.98
C LEU A 169 9.48 -5.53 6.37
N CYS A 170 10.68 -5.00 6.13
CA CYS A 170 11.03 -3.63 6.52
C CYS A 170 10.15 -2.60 5.80
N GLN A 171 9.77 -2.85 4.57
CA GLN A 171 8.86 -2.01 3.81
C GLN A 171 7.44 -2.05 4.38
N ALA A 172 6.89 -3.23 4.67
CA ALA A 172 5.58 -3.37 5.29
C ALA A 172 5.51 -2.64 6.65
N LEU A 173 6.53 -2.81 7.49
CA LEU A 173 6.63 -2.10 8.77
C LEU A 173 6.74 -0.58 8.58
N ASN A 174 7.45 -0.12 7.55
CA ASN A 174 7.59 1.30 7.25
C ASN A 174 6.26 1.93 6.80
N VAL A 175 5.48 1.21 6.01
CA VAL A 175 4.13 1.65 5.59
C VAL A 175 3.26 1.89 6.83
N TYR A 176 3.18 0.92 7.74
CA TYR A 176 2.41 1.06 8.96
C TYR A 176 2.91 2.21 9.84
N ALA A 177 4.24 2.30 10.05
CA ALA A 177 4.86 3.38 10.81
C ALA A 177 4.50 4.77 10.24
N SER A 178 4.57 4.92 8.92
CA SER A 178 4.23 6.17 8.23
C SER A 178 2.75 6.53 8.41
N GLN A 179 1.85 5.55 8.34
CA GLN A 179 0.42 5.76 8.58
C GLN A 179 0.15 6.19 10.03
N CYS A 180 0.80 5.56 11.01
CA CYS A 180 0.70 5.96 12.42
C CYS A 180 1.13 7.41 12.62
N GLN A 181 2.27 7.81 12.06
CA GLN A 181 2.79 9.18 12.16
C GLN A 181 1.84 10.19 11.49
N GLN A 182 1.28 9.86 10.34
CA GLN A 182 0.31 10.70 9.64
C GLN A 182 -1.00 10.87 10.42
N ASN A 183 -1.35 9.91 11.28
CA ASN A 183 -2.45 10.00 12.22
C ASN A 183 -2.05 10.62 13.57
N GLY A 184 -0.88 11.27 13.64
CA GLY A 184 -0.40 12.00 14.81
C GLY A 184 0.19 11.13 15.92
N VAL A 185 0.38 9.84 15.69
CA VAL A 185 0.96 8.93 16.68
C VAL A 185 2.49 8.94 16.58
N GLN A 186 3.14 9.32 17.68
CA GLN A 186 4.60 9.21 17.77
C GLN A 186 4.99 7.78 18.15
N LEU A 187 5.81 7.16 17.32
CA LEU A 187 6.33 5.83 17.55
C LEU A 187 7.74 5.88 18.16
N PRO A 188 8.07 4.98 19.08
CA PRO A 188 9.44 4.79 19.52
C PRO A 188 10.30 4.24 18.36
N SER A 189 11.63 4.31 18.51
CA SER A 189 12.53 3.74 17.52
C SER A 189 12.34 2.22 17.42
N TRP A 190 11.84 1.77 16.27
CA TRP A 190 11.61 0.35 15.97
C TRP A 190 12.70 -0.26 15.09
N ARG A 191 13.47 0.61 14.41
CA ARG A 191 14.62 0.21 13.60
C ARG A 191 15.85 0.04 14.47
N ARG A 192 16.59 -1.03 14.27
CA ARG A 192 17.86 -1.30 14.97
C ARG A 192 18.83 -1.99 14.03
N GLN A 193 20.09 -1.97 14.38
CA GLN A 193 21.11 -2.69 13.63
C GLN A 193 20.71 -4.17 13.48
N GLY A 194 20.76 -4.70 12.27
CA GLY A 194 20.32 -6.06 11.95
C GLY A 194 18.81 -6.26 11.81
N PHE A 195 17.99 -5.21 12.10
CA PHE A 195 16.55 -5.25 11.93
C PHE A 195 16.05 -3.94 11.35
N CYS A 196 15.87 -3.89 10.03
CA CYS A 196 15.39 -2.71 9.29
C CYS A 196 16.19 -1.42 9.52
N GLY A 197 17.41 -1.51 10.02
CA GLY A 197 18.31 -0.37 10.15
C GLY A 197 18.84 0.08 8.79
N MET A 198 18.95 1.39 8.57
CA MET A 198 19.65 1.92 7.41
C MET A 198 21.16 1.72 7.59
N SER A 199 21.79 0.94 6.72
CA SER A 199 23.24 0.96 6.58
C SER A 199 23.61 2.18 5.75
N VAL A 200 23.92 3.29 6.39
CA VAL A 200 24.51 4.45 5.70
C VAL A 200 26.00 4.16 5.56
N SER A 201 26.42 3.61 4.42
CA SER A 201 27.84 3.58 4.05
C SER A 201 28.19 4.93 3.44
N ILE A 202 28.69 5.85 4.26
CA ILE A 202 29.28 7.11 3.76
C ILE A 202 30.72 6.76 3.35
N ASN A 203 30.95 6.54 2.07
CA ASN A 203 32.30 6.53 1.51
C ASN A 203 32.75 8.00 1.36
N ILE A 204 33.46 8.50 2.35
CA ILE A 204 34.18 9.75 2.21
C ILE A 204 35.47 9.40 1.45
N ILE A 205 35.51 9.74 0.17
CA ILE A 205 36.73 9.71 -0.63
C ILE A 205 37.42 11.04 -0.32
N SER A 206 38.53 10.98 0.43
CA SER A 206 39.46 12.08 0.68
C SER A 206 40.43 12.27 -0.49
#